data_6f974991591218b2f9d023d7ab70173a
#
_entry.id   6f974991591218b2f9d023d7ab70173a
#
_cell.length_a   1.000
_cell.length_b   1.000
_cell.length_c   1.000
_cell.angle_alpha   90.00
_cell.angle_beta   90.00
_cell.angle_gamma   90.00
#
_symmetry.space_group_name_H-M   'P 1'
#
loop_
_entity.id
_entity.type
_entity.pdbx_description
1 polymer ?
#
loop_
_entity_poly.entity_id
_entity_poly.type
_entity_poly.pdbx_seq_one_letter_code
_entity_poly.pdbx_strand_id
1 'polypeptide(L)'
;MRPELGCYGVDVVKTPNMDRLAASGVLFQNAYCNIPVSGASRASLLTGVYPHYPDRFISFSAYASKDCPEAIPISGWFTRNGYHTISDGKVFH
;
A
#
# COMPACT_ATOMS: atom_id res chain seq x y z
N MET A 1 4.12 -7.31 -7.67
CA MET A 1 4.78 -8.37 -6.85
C MET A 1 4.21 -9.70 -7.32
N ARG A 2 5.02 -10.71 -7.47
CA ARG A 2 4.55 -12.06 -7.85
C ARG A 2 4.18 -12.84 -6.59
N PRO A 3 3.26 -13.80 -6.66
CA PRO A 3 2.89 -14.64 -5.52
C PRO A 3 3.95 -15.75 -5.32
N GLU A 4 5.06 -15.41 -4.68
CA GLU A 4 6.22 -16.31 -4.53
C GLU A 4 6.32 -16.95 -3.13
N LEU A 5 5.28 -16.80 -2.30
CA LEU A 5 5.24 -17.40 -0.97
C LEU A 5 4.79 -18.86 -1.01
N GLY A 6 5.25 -19.68 -0.05
CA GLY A 6 4.86 -21.08 0.08
C GLY A 6 3.35 -21.27 0.20
N CYS A 7 2.67 -20.40 0.93
CA CYS A 7 1.20 -20.44 1.09
C CYS A 7 0.41 -20.25 -0.23
N TYR A 8 1.06 -19.78 -1.29
CA TYR A 8 0.49 -19.73 -2.65
C TYR A 8 0.91 -20.92 -3.53
N GLY A 9 1.55 -21.94 -2.94
CA GLY A 9 1.97 -23.15 -3.66
C GLY A 9 3.31 -23.03 -4.39
N VAL A 10 4.16 -22.09 -4.00
CA VAL A 10 5.50 -21.91 -4.59
C VAL A 10 6.57 -22.46 -3.64
N ASP A 11 7.31 -23.48 -4.09
CA ASP A 11 8.30 -24.18 -3.27
C ASP A 11 9.75 -23.64 -3.41
N VAL A 12 9.99 -22.75 -4.33
CA VAL A 12 11.35 -22.23 -4.61
C VAL A 12 11.88 -21.36 -3.47
N VAL A 13 11.01 -20.55 -2.90
CA VAL A 13 11.35 -19.67 -1.78
C VAL A 13 10.78 -20.24 -0.48
N LYS A 14 11.62 -20.35 0.54
CA LYS A 14 11.18 -20.83 1.85
C LYS A 14 10.66 -19.69 2.71
N THR A 15 9.37 -19.67 3.00
CA THR A 15 8.67 -18.59 3.72
C THR A 15 7.90 -19.08 4.96
N PRO A 16 8.53 -19.83 5.89
CA PRO A 16 7.82 -20.53 6.94
C PRO A 16 7.05 -19.62 7.90
N ASN A 17 7.52 -18.42 8.16
CA ASN A 17 6.83 -17.48 9.04
C ASN A 17 5.59 -16.86 8.37
N MET A 18 5.67 -16.55 7.09
CA MET A 18 4.52 -16.05 6.32
C MET A 18 3.49 -17.15 6.10
N ASP A 19 3.93 -18.36 5.84
CA ASP A 19 3.06 -19.53 5.67
C ASP A 19 2.31 -19.85 6.97
N ARG A 20 2.98 -19.75 8.13
CA ARG A 20 2.34 -19.90 9.45
C ARG A 20 1.31 -18.80 9.70
N LEU A 21 1.61 -17.54 9.35
CA LEU A 21 0.65 -16.44 9.45
C LEU A 21 -0.58 -16.69 8.57
N ALA A 22 -0.36 -17.12 7.33
CA ALA A 22 -1.45 -17.47 6.41
C ALA A 22 -2.33 -18.59 6.93
N ALA A 23 -1.72 -19.62 7.55
CA ALA A 23 -2.46 -20.74 8.14
C ALA A 23 -3.29 -20.35 9.38
N SER A 24 -2.91 -19.30 10.09
CA SER A 24 -3.63 -18.80 11.28
C SER A 24 -4.64 -17.69 10.99
N GLY A 25 -4.68 -17.20 9.76
CA GLY A 25 -5.52 -16.08 9.37
C GLY A 25 -6.31 -16.33 8.09
N VAL A 26 -6.53 -15.27 7.32
CA VAL A 26 -7.20 -15.34 6.02
C VAL A 26 -6.19 -15.06 4.91
N LEU A 27 -6.06 -15.98 3.97
CA LEU A 27 -5.22 -15.85 2.79
C LEU A 27 -6.04 -15.29 1.62
N PHE A 28 -5.74 -14.06 1.21
CA PHE A 28 -6.33 -13.44 0.03
C PHE A 28 -5.58 -13.89 -1.23
N GLN A 29 -6.19 -14.74 -2.03
CA GLN A 29 -5.60 -15.21 -3.30
C GLN A 29 -5.69 -14.15 -4.41
N ASN A 30 -6.68 -13.28 -4.34
CA ASN A 30 -6.96 -12.25 -5.33
C ASN A 30 -6.98 -10.87 -4.65
N ALA A 31 -5.81 -10.34 -4.33
CA ALA A 31 -5.64 -9.01 -3.77
C ALA A 31 -4.97 -8.09 -4.79
N TYR A 32 -5.60 -6.97 -5.10
CA TYR A 32 -5.17 -6.03 -6.12
C TYR A 32 -4.91 -4.65 -5.54
N CYS A 33 -3.94 -3.93 -6.09
CA CYS A 33 -3.79 -2.50 -5.84
C CYS A 33 -4.75 -1.70 -6.74
N ASN A 34 -5.12 -0.51 -6.32
CA ASN A 34 -6.03 0.35 -7.09
C ASN A 34 -5.45 0.77 -8.44
N ILE A 35 -4.13 0.90 -8.53
CA ILE A 35 -3.41 1.24 -9.77
C ILE A 35 -2.00 0.64 -9.73
N PRO A 36 -1.50 0.04 -10.83
CA PRO A 36 -0.21 -0.66 -10.86
C PRO A 36 0.99 0.29 -11.05
N VAL A 37 0.97 1.44 -10.38
CA VAL A 37 2.03 2.46 -10.38
C VAL A 37 2.35 2.83 -8.94
N SER A 38 3.61 2.72 -8.54
CA SER A 38 4.04 2.82 -7.14
C SER A 38 3.63 4.15 -6.47
N GLY A 39 3.86 5.28 -7.12
CA GLY A 39 3.49 6.61 -6.59
C GLY A 39 1.98 6.72 -6.36
N ALA A 40 1.22 6.47 -7.39
CA ALA A 40 -0.24 6.54 -7.38
C ALA A 40 -0.86 5.53 -6.38
N SER A 41 -0.38 4.29 -6.38
CA SER A 41 -0.87 3.26 -5.46
C SER A 41 -0.61 3.60 -3.99
N ARG A 42 0.57 4.16 -3.67
CA ARG A 42 0.91 4.60 -2.31
C ARG A 42 0.09 5.82 -1.89
N ALA A 43 -0.09 6.79 -2.77
CA ALA A 43 -0.93 7.94 -2.51
C ALA A 43 -2.36 7.51 -2.20
N SER A 44 -2.95 6.64 -3.02
CA SER A 44 -4.27 6.07 -2.79
C SER A 44 -4.36 5.29 -1.46
N LEU A 45 -3.41 4.40 -1.20
CA LEU A 45 -3.37 3.59 0.02
C LEU A 45 -3.29 4.45 1.28
N LEU A 46 -2.39 5.45 1.30
CA LEU A 46 -2.09 6.24 2.49
C LEU A 46 -3.15 7.32 2.77
N THR A 47 -3.90 7.73 1.77
CA THR A 47 -4.98 8.72 1.91
C THR A 47 -6.37 8.09 2.00
N GLY A 48 -6.53 6.83 1.58
CA GLY A 48 -7.82 6.19 1.42
C GLY A 48 -8.66 6.70 0.24
N VAL A 49 -8.05 7.52 -0.63
CA VAL A 49 -8.73 8.13 -1.78
C VAL A 49 -8.51 7.28 -3.02
N TYR A 50 -9.59 7.01 -3.74
CA TYR A 50 -9.54 6.23 -5.00
C TYR A 50 -8.88 7.03 -6.13
N PRO A 51 -8.08 6.38 -6.97
CA PRO A 51 -7.63 6.96 -8.23
C PRO A 51 -8.82 7.36 -9.11
N HIS A 52 -8.70 8.48 -9.81
CA HIS A 52 -9.74 8.98 -10.69
C HIS A 52 -9.13 9.61 -11.94
N TYR A 53 -9.54 9.13 -13.11
CA TYR A 53 -9.15 9.74 -14.38
C TYR A 53 -9.91 11.08 -14.57
N PRO A 54 -9.27 12.13 -15.12
CA PRO A 54 -7.91 12.14 -15.67
C PRO A 54 -6.80 12.62 -14.70
N ASP A 55 -7.11 13.03 -13.50
CA ASP A 55 -6.28 13.94 -12.69
C ASP A 55 -5.81 13.39 -11.32
N ARG A 56 -6.37 12.30 -10.83
CA ARG A 56 -6.09 11.84 -9.48
C ARG A 56 -5.40 10.47 -9.46
N PHE A 57 -4.14 10.45 -8.99
CA PHE A 57 -3.37 9.23 -8.74
C PHE A 57 -3.29 8.23 -9.89
N ILE A 58 -3.03 8.72 -11.11
CA ILE A 58 -2.98 7.84 -12.29
C ILE A 58 -1.61 7.76 -12.96
N SER A 59 -0.63 8.55 -12.54
CA SER A 59 0.68 8.64 -13.19
C SER A 59 1.85 8.31 -12.26
N PHE A 60 3.04 8.15 -12.83
CA PHE A 60 4.28 8.02 -12.08
C PHE A 60 4.60 9.25 -11.22
N SER A 61 4.16 10.41 -11.63
CA SER A 61 4.36 11.68 -10.92
C SER A 61 3.22 11.99 -9.93
N ALA A 62 2.39 11.02 -9.60
CA ALA A 62 1.31 11.20 -8.64
C ALA A 62 1.83 11.33 -7.20
N TYR A 63 1.42 12.41 -6.54
CA TYR A 63 1.70 12.67 -5.14
C TYR A 63 0.41 13.05 -4.42
N ALA A 64 0.23 12.55 -3.19
CA ALA A 64 -0.96 12.88 -2.41
C ALA A 64 -1.15 14.39 -2.22
N SER A 65 -0.09 15.12 -1.89
CA SER A 65 -0.12 16.57 -1.68
C SER A 65 -0.38 17.39 -2.95
N LYS A 66 -0.17 16.81 -4.13
CA LYS A 66 -0.38 17.48 -5.41
C LYS A 66 -1.77 17.15 -5.99
N ASP A 67 -2.11 15.87 -6.02
CA ASP A 67 -3.29 15.38 -6.70
C ASP A 67 -4.55 15.43 -5.83
N CYS A 68 -4.37 15.49 -4.49
CA CYS A 68 -5.47 15.56 -3.53
C CYS A 68 -5.00 16.27 -2.24
N PRO A 69 -4.71 17.59 -2.31
CA PRO A 69 -4.12 18.34 -1.19
C PRO A 69 -5.01 18.39 0.05
N GLU A 70 -6.31 18.20 -0.12
CA GLU A 70 -7.29 18.15 0.97
C GLU A 70 -7.25 16.81 1.74
N ALA A 71 -6.70 15.75 1.15
CA ALA A 71 -6.65 14.45 1.78
C ALA A 71 -5.53 14.40 2.83
N ILE A 72 -5.90 13.96 4.02
CA ILE A 72 -4.96 13.77 5.12
C ILE A 72 -4.48 12.32 5.09
N PRO A 73 -3.20 12.06 4.84
CA PRO A 73 -2.69 10.70 4.91
C PRO A 73 -2.75 10.15 6.34
N ILE A 74 -2.80 8.82 6.46
CA ILE A 74 -2.93 8.15 7.77
C ILE A 74 -1.89 8.60 8.80
N SER A 75 -0.64 8.80 8.38
CA SER A 75 0.42 9.35 9.23
C SER A 75 0.09 10.77 9.72
N GLY A 76 -0.38 11.64 8.82
CA GLY A 76 -0.81 12.99 9.16
C GLY A 76 -2.00 13.02 10.12
N TRP A 77 -2.93 12.08 9.96
CA TRP A 77 -4.06 11.94 10.88
C TRP A 77 -3.60 11.59 12.30
N PHE A 78 -2.71 10.61 12.44
CA PHE A 78 -2.15 10.25 13.75
C PHE A 78 -1.37 11.41 14.38
N THR A 79 -0.55 12.12 13.59
CA THR A 79 0.18 13.30 14.09
C THR A 79 -0.75 14.37 14.61
N ARG A 80 -1.85 14.68 13.91
CA ARG A 80 -2.87 15.65 14.36
C ARG A 80 -3.57 15.25 15.65
N ASN A 81 -3.58 13.96 15.97
CA ASN A 81 -4.18 13.42 17.18
C ASN A 81 -3.14 13.11 18.28
N GLY A 82 -1.97 13.77 18.26
CA GLY A 82 -0.97 13.72 19.33
C GLY A 82 -0.02 12.53 19.30
N TYR A 83 -0.02 11.73 18.21
CA TYR A 83 0.94 10.64 18.03
C TYR A 83 2.20 11.12 17.34
N HIS A 84 3.34 10.54 17.69
CA HIS A 84 4.55 10.66 16.90
C HIS A 84 4.55 9.64 15.77
N THR A 85 4.65 10.10 14.53
CA THR A 85 4.78 9.23 13.37
C THR A 85 6.21 9.23 12.86
N ILE A 86 6.77 8.06 12.68
CA ILE A 86 8.13 7.84 12.17
C ILE A 86 8.01 7.06 10.87
N SER A 87 8.74 7.47 9.85
CA SER A 87 8.86 6.72 8.61
C SER A 87 10.31 6.37 8.35
N ASP A 88 10.56 5.14 7.94
CA ASP A 88 11.86 4.67 7.53
C ASP A 88 11.72 3.94 6.19
N GLY A 89 12.70 4.12 5.30
CA GLY A 89 12.65 3.60 3.95
C GLY A 89 11.57 4.24 3.07
N LYS A 90 11.08 3.48 2.12
CA LYS A 90 10.12 3.98 1.13
C LYS A 90 8.66 3.85 1.62
N VAL A 91 8.12 4.91 2.16
CA VAL A 91 6.69 5.03 2.56
C VAL A 91 5.91 5.74 1.47
N PHE A 92 6.17 7.01 1.22
CA PHE A 92 5.72 7.73 0.04
C PHE A 92 6.65 7.51 -1.17
N HIS A 93 6.28 8.03 -2.31
CA HIS A 93 7.08 7.90 -3.53
C HIS A 93 8.08 9.04 -3.67
#